data_06aa4536b56860b37c898624d15b84c3
#
_entry.id   06aa4536b56860b37c898624d15b84c3
#
_cell.length_a   1.000
_cell.length_b   1.000
_cell.length_c   1.000
_cell.angle_alpha   90.00
_cell.angle_beta   90.00
_cell.angle_gamma   90.00
#
_symmetry.space_group_name_H-M   'P 1'
#
loop_
_entity.id
_entity.type
_entity.pdbx_description
1 polymer ?
#
loop_
_entity_poly.entity_id
_entity_poly.type
_entity_poly.pdbx_seq_one_letter_code
_entity_poly.pdbx_strand_id
1 'polypeptide(L)'
;MAVSSIAHNYSKIDMTDIDFSTRDNASLVYGNAKRILTLALFMLFKSNKHLSIVHPGITVTNITAHFPKHIYAIIKYPMKLIFMPVKKAALSVLCGLFNSTNTGEWIGPRLFNVWGLPRKKELKSFTYCELMRANDIADSIYEKLTKDDT
;
A
#
# COMPACT_ATOMS: atom_id res chain seq x y z
N MET A 1 7.52 9.70 -5.04
CA MET A 1 6.63 9.22 -3.95
C MET A 1 5.66 8.19 -4.49
N ALA A 2 5.42 7.12 -3.73
CA ALA A 2 4.46 6.07 -4.07
C ALA A 2 3.43 5.90 -2.94
N VAL A 3 2.15 5.77 -3.30
CA VAL A 3 1.08 5.50 -2.34
C VAL A 3 0.86 4.01 -2.23
N SER A 4 1.22 3.46 -1.07
CA SER A 4 1.02 2.07 -0.71
C SER A 4 -0.17 1.91 0.24
N SER A 5 -0.31 0.74 0.84
CA SER A 5 -1.36 0.42 1.79
C SER A 5 -0.77 -0.35 2.97
N ILE A 6 -1.40 -0.25 4.14
CA ILE A 6 -1.07 -1.09 5.30
C ILE A 6 -1.09 -2.59 4.96
N ALA A 7 -1.84 -2.97 3.93
CA ALA A 7 -1.94 -4.34 3.45
C ALA A 7 -0.57 -4.95 3.09
N HIS A 8 0.41 -4.14 2.65
CA HIS A 8 1.76 -4.61 2.37
C HIS A 8 2.45 -5.25 3.59
N ASN A 9 2.10 -4.86 4.81
CA ASN A 9 2.66 -5.40 6.03
C ASN A 9 2.06 -6.75 6.46
N TYR A 10 0.89 -7.09 5.96
CA TYR A 10 0.15 -8.29 6.35
C TYR A 10 0.04 -9.33 5.25
N SER A 11 0.57 -9.03 4.08
CA SER A 11 0.60 -9.94 2.93
C SER A 11 2.00 -10.52 2.74
N LYS A 12 2.06 -11.74 2.21
CA LYS A 12 3.28 -12.37 1.72
C LYS A 12 3.19 -12.45 0.20
N ILE A 13 4.32 -12.37 -0.50
CA ILE A 13 4.35 -12.60 -1.93
C ILE A 13 4.04 -14.07 -2.18
N ASP A 14 3.01 -14.33 -2.95
CA ASP A 14 2.76 -15.66 -3.48
C ASP A 14 3.40 -15.77 -4.85
N MET A 15 4.29 -16.75 -4.96
CA MET A 15 5.10 -16.96 -6.14
C MET A 15 4.47 -17.94 -7.13
N THR A 16 3.39 -18.61 -6.72
CA THR A 16 2.71 -19.63 -7.54
C THR A 16 1.62 -19.03 -8.41
N ASP A 17 1.12 -17.85 -8.05
CA ASP A 17 0.02 -17.17 -8.74
C ASP A 17 0.33 -15.67 -8.83
N ILE A 18 1.26 -15.31 -9.70
CA ILE A 18 1.80 -13.94 -9.84
C ILE A 18 0.77 -12.99 -10.44
N ASP A 19 -0.02 -13.46 -11.38
CA ASP A 19 -1.08 -12.71 -12.06
C ASP A 19 -2.43 -12.74 -11.35
N PHE A 20 -2.48 -13.42 -10.20
CA PHE A 20 -3.67 -13.58 -9.35
C PHE A 20 -4.85 -14.25 -10.04
N SER A 21 -4.61 -15.04 -11.09
CA SER A 21 -5.64 -15.66 -11.90
C SER A 21 -6.42 -16.76 -11.17
N THR A 22 -5.84 -17.35 -10.13
CA THR A 22 -6.44 -18.46 -9.37
C THR A 22 -7.08 -18.01 -8.05
N ARG A 23 -7.12 -16.72 -7.75
CA ARG A 23 -7.57 -16.20 -6.46
C ARG A 23 -8.90 -15.47 -6.51
N ASP A 24 -9.83 -15.94 -5.69
CA ASP A 24 -11.13 -15.31 -5.50
C ASP A 24 -11.15 -14.26 -4.38
N ASN A 25 -10.08 -14.15 -3.58
CA ASN A 25 -10.04 -13.23 -2.45
C ASN A 25 -9.39 -11.90 -2.81
N ALA A 26 -10.20 -10.90 -3.13
CA ALA A 26 -9.77 -9.56 -3.49
C ALA A 26 -8.83 -8.89 -2.46
N SER A 27 -9.00 -9.16 -1.16
CA SER A 27 -8.13 -8.59 -0.12
C SER A 27 -6.73 -9.17 -0.16
N LEU A 28 -6.59 -10.46 -0.45
CA LEU A 28 -5.29 -11.11 -0.61
C LEU A 28 -4.59 -10.61 -1.87
N VAL A 29 -5.30 -10.54 -2.99
CA VAL A 29 -4.81 -9.98 -4.25
C VAL A 29 -4.29 -8.55 -4.05
N TYR A 30 -5.11 -7.69 -3.45
CA TYR A 30 -4.74 -6.30 -3.16
C TYR A 30 -3.51 -6.21 -2.26
N GLY A 31 -3.47 -6.98 -1.17
CA GLY A 31 -2.36 -6.98 -0.23
C GLY A 31 -1.05 -7.43 -0.88
N ASN A 32 -1.10 -8.47 -1.69
CA ASN A 32 0.03 -8.98 -2.46
C ASN A 32 0.54 -7.94 -3.46
N ALA A 33 -0.34 -7.37 -4.27
CA ALA A 33 0.02 -6.33 -5.23
C ALA A 33 0.71 -5.13 -4.55
N LYS A 34 0.19 -4.69 -3.39
CA LYS A 34 0.81 -3.61 -2.62
C LYS A 34 2.16 -3.98 -2.02
N ARG A 35 2.35 -5.25 -1.63
CA ARG A 35 3.65 -5.74 -1.15
C ARG A 35 4.68 -5.81 -2.28
N ILE A 36 4.31 -6.41 -3.41
CA ILE A 36 5.19 -6.47 -4.59
C ILE A 36 5.60 -5.06 -5.02
N LEU A 37 4.66 -4.14 -5.18
CA LEU A 37 4.94 -2.75 -5.54
C LEU A 37 5.92 -2.10 -4.56
N THR A 38 5.73 -2.28 -3.25
CA THR A 38 6.57 -1.68 -2.23
C THR A 38 8.00 -2.23 -2.28
N LEU A 39 8.16 -3.54 -2.41
CA LEU A 39 9.48 -4.19 -2.47
C LEU A 39 10.21 -3.89 -3.78
N ALA A 40 9.52 -3.91 -4.91
CA ALA A 40 10.07 -3.53 -6.21
C ALA A 40 10.59 -2.08 -6.20
N LEU A 41 9.84 -1.15 -5.62
CA LEU A 41 10.28 0.23 -5.47
C LEU A 41 11.53 0.36 -4.59
N PHE A 42 11.67 -0.44 -3.54
CA PHE A 42 12.90 -0.46 -2.74
C PHE A 42 14.11 -0.92 -3.56
N MET A 43 13.94 -1.86 -4.48
CA MET A 43 15.02 -2.29 -5.37
C MET A 43 15.36 -1.23 -6.40
N LEU A 44 14.38 -0.70 -7.10
CA LEU A 44 14.57 0.33 -8.14
C LEU A 44 15.25 1.59 -7.59
N PHE A 45 14.96 1.96 -6.35
CA PHE A 45 15.49 3.18 -5.73
C PHE A 45 16.54 2.93 -4.66
N LYS A 46 17.16 1.74 -4.63
CA LYS A 46 18.18 1.35 -3.63
C LYS A 46 19.34 2.34 -3.50
N SER A 47 19.73 2.97 -4.61
CA SER A 47 20.79 3.98 -4.67
C SER A 47 20.26 5.42 -4.73
N ASN A 48 18.96 5.63 -4.79
CA ASN A 48 18.34 6.93 -5.00
C ASN A 48 17.66 7.41 -3.72
N LYS A 49 18.13 8.52 -3.15
CA LYS A 49 17.69 9.05 -1.85
C LYS A 49 16.28 9.68 -1.87
N HIS A 50 15.56 9.61 -2.99
CA HIS A 50 14.28 10.33 -3.17
C HIS A 50 13.04 9.45 -3.23
N LEU A 51 13.12 8.20 -2.76
CA LEU A 51 11.94 7.37 -2.61
C LEU A 51 11.17 7.77 -1.34
N SER A 52 9.86 7.88 -1.47
CA SER A 52 8.95 8.01 -0.34
C SER A 52 7.76 7.08 -0.55
N ILE A 53 7.61 6.11 0.33
CA ILE A 53 6.48 5.20 0.36
C ILE A 53 5.52 5.62 1.47
N VAL A 54 4.27 5.84 1.10
CA VAL A 54 3.28 6.46 1.97
C VAL A 54 2.01 5.61 2.07
N HIS A 55 1.50 5.43 3.27
CA HIS A 55 0.15 4.94 3.52
C HIS A 55 -0.69 6.06 4.16
N PRO A 56 -1.77 6.50 3.51
CA PRO A 56 -2.56 7.63 4.00
C PRO A 56 -3.42 7.32 5.24
N GLY A 57 -3.50 6.06 5.63
CA GLY A 57 -4.45 5.60 6.65
C GLY A 57 -5.73 5.05 6.02
N ILE A 58 -6.69 4.68 6.86
CA ILE A 58 -8.00 4.21 6.41
C ILE A 58 -8.98 5.36 6.53
N THR A 59 -9.54 5.77 5.39
CA THR A 59 -10.47 6.92 5.31
C THR A 59 -11.86 6.47 4.88
N VAL A 60 -12.86 7.20 5.34
CA VAL A 60 -14.21 7.07 4.78
C VAL A 60 -14.19 7.72 3.40
N THR A 61 -14.20 6.87 2.38
CA THR A 61 -14.34 7.27 0.98
C THR A 61 -15.67 6.74 0.45
N ASN A 62 -15.95 6.93 -0.82
CA ASN A 62 -17.17 6.44 -1.48
C ASN A 62 -17.38 4.92 -1.46
N ILE A 63 -16.48 4.15 -0.84
CA ILE A 63 -16.63 2.71 -0.61
C ILE A 63 -17.96 2.38 0.11
N THR A 64 -18.45 3.31 0.92
CA THR A 64 -19.70 3.17 1.65
C THR A 64 -20.96 3.49 0.83
N ALA A 65 -20.81 4.02 -0.38
CA ALA A 65 -21.94 4.36 -1.26
C ALA A 65 -22.76 3.14 -1.71
N HIS A 66 -22.14 1.95 -1.67
CA HIS A 66 -22.79 0.69 -2.04
C HIS A 66 -23.61 0.03 -0.93
N PHE A 67 -23.53 0.55 0.31
CA PHE A 67 -24.31 0.00 1.40
C PHE A 67 -25.78 0.50 1.35
N PRO A 68 -26.77 -0.37 1.61
CA PRO A 68 -28.15 0.03 1.81
C PRO A 68 -28.25 1.11 2.89
N LYS A 69 -29.17 2.09 2.69
CA LYS A 69 -29.27 3.29 3.55
C LYS A 69 -29.43 2.96 5.05
N HIS A 70 -30.18 1.92 5.37
CA HIS A 70 -30.40 1.49 6.75
C HIS A 70 -29.14 0.88 7.38
N ILE A 71 -28.35 0.10 6.63
CA ILE A 71 -27.05 -0.43 7.09
C ILE A 71 -26.08 0.72 7.28
N TYR A 72 -26.00 1.65 6.32
CA TYR A 72 -25.15 2.81 6.43
C TYR A 72 -25.45 3.67 7.66
N ALA A 73 -26.73 3.85 8.01
CA ALA A 73 -27.14 4.61 9.19
C ALA A 73 -26.59 4.00 10.49
N ILE A 74 -26.57 2.66 10.60
CA ILE A 74 -26.05 1.95 11.78
C ILE A 74 -24.51 2.03 11.86
N ILE A 75 -23.81 1.81 10.74
CA ILE A 75 -22.34 1.74 10.72
C ILE A 75 -21.67 3.12 10.66
N LYS A 76 -22.41 4.18 10.30
CA LYS A 76 -21.87 5.54 10.12
C LYS A 76 -21.15 6.07 11.37
N TYR A 77 -21.70 5.84 12.56
CA TYR A 77 -21.12 6.33 13.80
C TYR A 77 -19.82 5.58 14.19
N PRO A 78 -19.80 4.25 14.28
CA PRO A 78 -18.55 3.53 14.53
C PRO A 78 -17.51 3.76 13.43
N MET A 79 -17.94 3.91 12.16
CA MET A 79 -17.02 4.23 11.07
C MET A 79 -16.32 5.59 11.28
N LYS A 80 -17.02 6.63 11.74
CA LYS A 80 -16.39 7.93 12.05
C LYS A 80 -15.34 7.84 13.15
N LEU A 81 -15.47 6.87 14.05
CA LEU A 81 -14.49 6.64 15.12
C LEU A 81 -13.27 5.87 14.62
N ILE A 82 -13.48 4.92 13.72
CA ILE A 82 -12.44 4.01 13.20
C ILE A 82 -11.66 4.66 12.04
N PHE A 83 -12.38 5.37 11.15
CA PHE A 83 -11.78 5.93 9.94
C PHE A 83 -11.33 7.38 10.15
N MET A 84 -10.15 7.66 9.64
CA MET A 84 -9.57 8.99 9.75
C MET A 84 -10.22 9.97 8.75
N PRO A 85 -10.47 11.24 9.13
CA PRO A 85 -10.90 12.27 8.19
C PRO A 85 -9.89 12.43 7.04
N VAL A 86 -10.38 12.62 5.82
CA VAL A 86 -9.55 12.74 4.59
C VAL A 86 -8.47 13.82 4.73
N LYS A 87 -8.80 14.96 5.36
CA LYS A 87 -7.82 16.04 5.61
C LYS A 87 -6.64 15.57 6.45
N LYS A 88 -6.85 14.70 7.45
CA LYS A 88 -5.76 14.11 8.25
C LYS A 88 -4.99 13.06 7.48
N ALA A 89 -5.66 12.26 6.66
CA ALA A 89 -5.01 11.28 5.78
C ALA A 89 -4.06 11.94 4.78
N ALA A 90 -4.45 13.10 4.25
CA ALA A 90 -3.61 13.91 3.36
C ALA A 90 -2.28 14.32 3.99
N LEU A 91 -2.20 14.45 5.32
CA LEU A 91 -0.94 14.77 6.02
C LEU A 91 0.14 13.72 5.80
N SER A 92 -0.22 12.44 5.71
CA SER A 92 0.75 11.38 5.40
C SER A 92 1.31 11.54 3.99
N VAL A 93 0.47 11.92 3.04
CA VAL A 93 0.87 12.17 1.64
C VAL A 93 1.77 13.42 1.57
N LEU A 94 1.38 14.51 2.21
CA LEU A 94 2.19 15.72 2.30
C LEU A 94 3.54 15.45 2.96
N CYS A 95 3.55 14.69 4.07
CA CYS A 95 4.80 14.30 4.73
C CYS A 95 5.71 13.53 3.77
N GLY A 96 5.16 12.64 2.93
CA GLY A 96 5.91 11.89 1.93
C GLY A 96 6.45 12.74 0.79
N LEU A 97 5.84 13.87 0.47
CA LEU A 97 6.37 14.79 -0.55
C LEU A 97 7.67 15.50 -0.09
N PHE A 98 7.78 15.77 1.21
CA PHE A 98 8.91 16.50 1.78
C PHE A 98 9.95 15.62 2.47
N ASN A 99 9.68 14.32 2.64
CA ASN A 99 10.56 13.39 3.32
C ASN A 99 10.76 12.12 2.49
N SER A 100 12.01 11.71 2.36
CA SER A 100 12.35 10.41 1.80
C SER A 100 12.30 9.31 2.87
N THR A 101 12.08 8.09 2.41
CA THR A 101 12.18 6.86 3.22
C THR A 101 13.38 6.05 2.76
N ASN A 102 14.02 5.34 3.68
CA ASN A 102 15.07 4.37 3.35
C ASN A 102 14.44 3.04 2.88
N THR A 103 15.27 2.16 2.36
CA THR A 103 14.84 0.78 2.07
C THR A 103 14.30 0.13 3.33
N GLY A 104 13.09 -0.41 3.26
CA GLY A 104 12.39 -1.00 4.40
C GLY A 104 11.57 -0.01 5.23
N GLU A 105 11.60 1.29 4.92
CA GLU A 105 10.80 2.29 5.63
C GLU A 105 9.59 2.75 4.81
N TRP A 106 8.56 3.18 5.52
CA TRP A 106 7.38 3.83 4.95
C TRP A 106 6.79 4.87 5.91
N ILE A 107 5.98 5.77 5.40
CA ILE A 107 5.31 6.82 6.17
C ILE A 107 3.83 6.48 6.31
N GLY A 108 3.31 6.53 7.51
CA GLY A 108 1.88 6.32 7.76
C GLY A 108 1.43 6.79 9.13
N PRO A 109 0.12 6.73 9.42
CA PRO A 109 -0.44 7.19 10.68
C PRO A 109 0.18 6.48 11.89
N ARG A 110 0.40 7.22 12.97
CA ARG A 110 1.10 6.75 14.16
C ARG A 110 0.36 5.61 14.88
N LEU A 111 -0.95 5.77 15.08
CA LEU A 111 -1.76 4.86 15.88
C LEU A 111 -2.35 3.75 15.01
N PHE A 112 -1.98 2.51 15.28
CA PHE A 112 -2.46 1.30 14.61
C PHE A 112 -2.42 1.34 13.07
N ASN A 113 -1.61 2.24 12.49
CA ASN A 113 -1.56 2.52 11.04
C ASN A 113 -2.87 3.05 10.45
N VAL A 114 -3.80 3.47 11.27
CA VAL A 114 -5.13 3.96 10.89
C VAL A 114 -5.29 5.43 11.23
N TRP A 115 -4.80 5.87 12.40
CA TRP A 115 -5.03 7.19 12.96
C TRP A 115 -3.77 7.94 13.35
N GLY A 116 -3.88 9.27 13.41
CA GLY A 116 -2.89 10.16 13.98
C GLY A 116 -1.99 10.85 12.96
N LEU A 117 -0.98 11.53 13.47
CA LEU A 117 0.02 12.22 12.64
C LEU A 117 0.90 11.22 11.90
N PRO A 118 1.43 11.58 10.72
CA PRO A 118 2.33 10.74 9.97
C PRO A 118 3.63 10.47 10.73
N ARG A 119 4.13 9.25 10.64
CA ARG A 119 5.40 8.82 11.21
C ARG A 119 6.08 7.85 10.26
N LYS A 120 7.42 7.90 10.21
CA LYS A 120 8.22 6.86 9.57
C LYS A 120 8.12 5.56 10.38
N LYS A 121 8.00 4.46 9.69
CA LYS A 121 7.82 3.11 10.23
C LYS A 121 8.63 2.13 9.41
N GLU A 122 9.00 1.03 10.02
CA GLU A 122 9.65 -0.08 9.33
C GLU A 122 8.61 -1.04 8.74
N LEU A 123 8.93 -1.57 7.57
CA LEU A 123 8.19 -2.67 6.97
C LEU A 123 8.39 -3.92 7.85
N LYS A 124 7.31 -4.63 8.14
CA LYS A 124 7.42 -5.94 8.79
C LYS A 124 8.28 -6.84 7.92
N SER A 125 9.11 -7.63 8.58
CA SER A 125 10.17 -8.47 8.02
C SER A 125 9.94 -8.93 6.57
N PHE A 126 10.88 -8.60 5.71
CA PHE A 126 10.97 -9.11 4.35
C PHE A 126 12.34 -9.80 4.19
N THR A 127 12.38 -10.81 3.34
CA THR A 127 13.62 -11.50 3.01
C THR A 127 14.23 -10.88 1.76
N TYR A 128 15.54 -11.05 1.59
CA TYR A 128 16.20 -10.65 0.36
C TYR A 128 15.61 -11.39 -0.86
N CYS A 129 15.20 -12.64 -0.67
CA CYS A 129 14.52 -13.42 -1.69
C CYS A 129 13.19 -12.78 -2.14
N GLU A 130 12.34 -12.32 -1.20
CA GLU A 130 11.12 -11.59 -1.56
C GLU A 130 11.42 -10.28 -2.30
N LEU A 131 12.49 -9.60 -1.92
CA LEU A 131 12.90 -8.35 -2.56
C LEU A 131 13.31 -8.58 -4.03
N MET A 132 14.16 -9.58 -4.29
CA MET A 132 14.57 -9.96 -5.65
C MET A 132 13.37 -10.39 -6.49
N ARG A 133 12.50 -11.22 -5.93
CA ARG A 133 11.31 -11.69 -6.63
C ARG A 133 10.34 -10.58 -6.99
N ALA A 134 10.14 -9.60 -6.10
CA ALA A 134 9.31 -8.45 -6.39
C ALA A 134 9.87 -7.62 -7.57
N ASN A 135 11.19 -7.55 -7.68
CA ASN A 135 11.87 -6.91 -8.81
C ASN A 135 11.63 -7.69 -10.11
N ASP A 136 11.85 -9.02 -10.10
CA ASP A 136 11.65 -9.88 -11.27
C ASP A 136 10.21 -9.78 -11.81
N ILE A 137 9.22 -9.71 -10.90
CA ILE A 137 7.81 -9.51 -11.28
C ILE A 137 7.61 -8.13 -11.90
N ALA A 138 8.20 -7.08 -11.33
CA ALA A 138 8.08 -5.73 -11.87
C ALA A 138 8.69 -5.62 -13.27
N ASP A 139 9.86 -6.22 -13.48
CA ASP A 139 10.54 -6.26 -14.77
C ASP A 139 9.72 -7.05 -15.81
N SER A 140 9.16 -8.20 -15.42
CA SER A 140 8.28 -8.98 -16.29
C SER A 140 7.01 -8.22 -16.71
N ILE A 141 6.40 -7.47 -15.79
CA ILE A 141 5.24 -6.63 -16.09
C ILE A 141 5.64 -5.50 -17.05
N TYR A 142 6.76 -4.85 -16.79
CA TYR A 142 7.27 -3.78 -17.65
C TYR A 142 7.53 -4.27 -19.08
N GLU A 143 8.18 -5.43 -19.24
CA GLU A 143 8.42 -6.02 -20.56
C GLU A 143 7.13 -6.36 -21.32
N LYS A 144 6.11 -6.87 -20.63
CA LYS A 144 4.80 -7.14 -21.26
C LYS A 144 4.16 -5.87 -21.76
N LEU A 145 4.10 -4.83 -20.93
CA LEU A 145 3.47 -3.55 -21.29
C LEU A 145 4.19 -2.87 -22.47
N THR A 146 5.51 -2.95 -22.54
CA THR A 146 6.27 -2.34 -23.64
C THR A 146 6.19 -3.12 -24.96
N LYS A 147 5.85 -4.42 -24.93
CA LYS A 147 5.65 -5.22 -26.13
C LYS A 147 4.25 -5.05 -26.74
N ASP A 148 3.27 -4.73 -25.93
CA ASP A 148 1.88 -4.52 -26.40
C ASP A 148 1.70 -3.15 -27.04
N ASP A 149 2.64 -2.21 -26.86
CA ASP A 149 2.63 -0.86 -27.46
C ASP A 149 3.37 -0.80 -28.84
N THR A 150 3.91 -1.91 -29.32
CA THR A 150 4.58 -2.02 -30.63
C THR A 150 3.82 -2.89 -31.60
#